data_ba9bdb564a301f586d9bd4a167646e90
#
_entry.id   ba9bdb564a301f586d9bd4a167646e90
#
_cell.length_a   1.000
_cell.length_b   1.000
_cell.length_c   1.000
_cell.angle_alpha   90.00
_cell.angle_beta   90.00
_cell.angle_gamma   90.00
#
_symmetry.space_group_name_H-M   'P 1'
#
loop_
_entity.id
_entity.type
_entity.pdbx_description
1 polymer ?
#
loop_
_entity_poly.entity_id
_entity_poly.type
_entity_poly.pdbx_seq_one_letter_code
_entity_poly.pdbx_strand_id
1 'polypeptide(L)'
;DPEGVITDQIHEPGAADLREYADGEKDALLKVMAGLLGVGLDELKQRDMLARQRRLAWVATASTALALSAIGLAIYAFYQQQEAALARASAIAERQAAEEELAKTQTITNFVQELFVSLDPQNTAGMDTELLKAMLDQGSIRAAELSVEPEVEAEIRYCLGKTYRSIRSYEKAEAELERVLILFAEKIRKELPTRLKAMNEIAMVHEALGNYLEAEPMLVQMLAQRTHELGSKHIEVIDAQIDL
;
A
#
# COMPACT_ATOMS: atom_id res chain seq x y z
N ASP A 1 -91.50 28.49 35.80
CA ASP A 1 -90.79 28.06 36.97
C ASP A 1 -90.90 29.06 38.05
N PRO A 2 -91.43 28.74 39.24
CA PRO A 2 -91.81 29.73 40.24
C PRO A 2 -90.61 30.26 41.06
N GLU A 3 -89.45 29.97 40.76
CA GLU A 3 -88.25 30.58 41.34
C GLU A 3 -87.30 31.06 40.24
N GLY A 4 -87.53 32.31 39.83
CA GLY A 4 -86.68 32.94 38.81
C GLY A 4 -85.27 33.16 39.29
N VAL A 5 -84.48 32.07 39.28
CA VAL A 5 -83.04 32.17 39.33
C VAL A 5 -82.55 32.34 37.89
N ILE A 6 -82.32 33.58 37.51
CA ILE A 6 -81.57 33.91 36.29
C ILE A 6 -80.16 33.39 36.54
N THR A 7 -79.85 32.24 35.99
CA THR A 7 -78.43 31.77 35.89
C THR A 7 -77.77 32.67 34.88
N ASP A 8 -76.89 33.52 35.36
CA ASP A 8 -76.10 34.51 34.65
C ASP A 8 -74.92 33.81 33.89
N GLN A 9 -75.27 32.82 33.08
CA GLN A 9 -74.37 32.22 32.14
C GLN A 9 -74.90 32.32 30.71
N ILE A 10 -75.07 33.55 30.28
CA ILE A 10 -75.14 33.83 28.85
C ILE A 10 -73.69 33.70 28.37
N HIS A 11 -73.37 32.55 27.84
CA HIS A 11 -72.19 32.44 26.96
C HIS A 11 -72.52 33.17 25.65
N GLU A 12 -72.46 34.51 25.72
CA GLU A 12 -72.42 35.29 24.49
C GLU A 12 -71.12 34.91 23.81
N PRO A 13 -71.17 34.37 22.57
CA PRO A 13 -69.96 34.25 21.80
C PRO A 13 -69.40 35.66 21.58
N GLY A 14 -68.32 36.00 22.31
CA GLY A 14 -67.73 37.33 22.22
C GLY A 14 -67.45 37.62 20.73
N ALA A 15 -67.91 38.77 20.24
CA ALA A 15 -67.81 39.20 18.87
C ALA A 15 -66.34 39.07 18.44
N ALA A 16 -66.10 38.46 17.26
CA ALA A 16 -64.77 38.33 16.71
C ALA A 16 -64.23 39.72 16.32
N ASP A 17 -63.12 40.17 16.86
CA ASP A 17 -62.45 41.44 16.54
C ASP A 17 -61.18 41.17 15.70
N LEU A 18 -61.27 41.55 14.44
CA LEU A 18 -60.15 41.32 13.45
C LEU A 18 -58.97 42.26 13.68
N ARG A 19 -59.03 43.20 14.61
CA ARG A 19 -57.87 44.09 14.85
C ARG A 19 -56.70 43.35 15.44
N GLU A 20 -55.50 43.66 14.96
CA GLU A 20 -54.26 42.99 15.32
C GLU A 20 -53.91 43.06 16.83
N TYR A 21 -54.43 44.09 17.53
CA TYR A 21 -54.21 44.26 18.98
C TYR A 21 -55.34 43.65 19.86
N ALA A 22 -56.34 43.04 19.26
CA ALA A 22 -57.43 42.34 19.97
C ALA A 22 -57.28 40.80 19.78
N ASP A 23 -58.03 40.21 18.86
CA ASP A 23 -57.99 38.76 18.63
C ASP A 23 -57.01 38.38 17.51
N GLY A 24 -56.74 39.28 16.57
CA GLY A 24 -56.05 39.03 15.35
C GLY A 24 -56.83 38.15 14.36
N GLU A 25 -56.42 38.10 13.13
CA GLU A 25 -57.14 37.43 12.04
C GLU A 25 -57.47 35.95 12.32
N LYS A 26 -56.47 35.20 12.87
CA LYS A 26 -56.58 33.75 13.13
C LYS A 26 -57.51 33.42 14.29
N ASP A 27 -57.43 34.15 15.40
CA ASP A 27 -58.24 33.90 16.56
C ASP A 27 -59.71 34.39 16.36
N ALA A 28 -59.90 35.47 15.60
CA ALA A 28 -61.22 35.94 15.15
C ALA A 28 -61.87 34.88 14.24
N LEU A 29 -61.13 34.26 13.30
CA LEU A 29 -61.68 33.21 12.45
C LEU A 29 -62.02 31.96 13.24
N LEU A 30 -61.23 31.57 14.23
CA LEU A 30 -61.52 30.46 15.14
C LEU A 30 -62.79 30.73 15.99
N LYS A 31 -63.03 31.96 16.47
CA LYS A 31 -64.23 32.35 17.17
C LYS A 31 -65.50 32.24 16.30
N VAL A 32 -65.40 32.69 15.03
CA VAL A 32 -66.50 32.55 14.08
C VAL A 32 -66.81 31.08 13.79
N MET A 33 -65.77 30.28 13.58
CA MET A 33 -65.91 28.82 13.33
C MET A 33 -66.47 28.10 14.54
N ALA A 34 -66.05 28.44 15.77
CA ALA A 34 -66.59 27.89 17.01
C ALA A 34 -68.07 28.16 17.14
N GLY A 35 -68.48 29.39 16.84
CA GLY A 35 -69.88 29.79 16.86
C GLY A 35 -70.76 29.07 15.82
N LEU A 36 -70.21 28.84 14.59
CA LEU A 36 -70.93 28.12 13.53
C LEU A 36 -71.05 26.63 13.81
N LEU A 37 -70.03 26.01 14.44
CA LEU A 37 -70.02 24.58 14.73
C LEU A 37 -70.59 24.19 16.07
N GLY A 38 -70.92 25.16 16.91
CA GLY A 38 -71.46 24.93 18.27
C GLY A 38 -70.46 24.24 19.22
N VAL A 39 -69.18 24.43 19.01
CA VAL A 39 -68.12 23.85 19.83
C VAL A 39 -67.36 24.93 20.61
N GLY A 40 -66.78 24.57 21.75
CA GLY A 40 -66.06 25.54 22.56
C GLY A 40 -64.81 26.07 21.84
N LEU A 41 -64.59 27.39 21.93
CA LEU A 41 -63.39 28.01 21.33
C LEU A 41 -62.07 27.36 21.81
N ASP A 42 -62.05 26.98 23.10
CA ASP A 42 -60.88 26.35 23.72
C ASP A 42 -60.57 24.96 23.10
N GLU A 43 -61.63 24.23 22.75
CA GLU A 43 -61.45 22.91 22.09
C GLU A 43 -60.88 23.07 20.68
N LEU A 44 -61.26 24.07 19.90
CA LEU A 44 -60.72 24.39 18.59
C LEU A 44 -59.29 24.89 18.68
N LYS A 45 -58.98 25.79 19.64
CA LYS A 45 -57.57 26.23 19.88
C LYS A 45 -56.68 25.10 20.27
N GLN A 46 -57.14 24.19 21.12
CA GLN A 46 -56.34 23.01 21.52
C GLN A 46 -56.10 22.07 20.36
N ARG A 47 -57.04 21.83 19.49
CA ARG A 47 -56.84 21.03 18.25
C ARG A 47 -55.89 21.69 17.27
N ASP A 48 -55.94 23.01 17.05
CA ASP A 48 -55.02 23.73 16.19
C ASP A 48 -53.57 23.69 16.75
N MET A 49 -53.43 23.89 18.08
CA MET A 49 -52.13 23.76 18.74
C MET A 49 -51.52 22.36 18.59
N LEU A 50 -52.32 21.32 18.82
CA LEU A 50 -51.89 19.92 18.66
C LEU A 50 -51.50 19.61 17.19
N ALA A 51 -52.23 20.13 16.23
CA ALA A 51 -51.94 19.98 14.81
C ALA A 51 -50.60 20.66 14.42
N ARG A 52 -50.36 21.87 14.96
CA ARG A 52 -49.09 22.59 14.74
C ARG A 52 -47.91 21.86 15.41
N GLN A 53 -48.06 21.40 16.64
CA GLN A 53 -47.05 20.62 17.33
C GLN A 53 -46.68 19.33 16.56
N ARG A 54 -47.68 18.61 16.05
CA ARG A 54 -47.45 17.42 15.21
C ARG A 54 -46.69 17.75 13.94
N ARG A 55 -47.03 18.84 13.23
CA ARG A 55 -46.31 19.28 12.03
C ARG A 55 -44.86 19.65 12.34
N LEU A 56 -44.62 20.40 13.43
CA LEU A 56 -43.28 20.76 13.86
C LEU A 56 -42.47 19.52 14.27
N ALA A 57 -43.09 18.58 14.99
CA ALA A 57 -42.47 17.32 15.35
C ALA A 57 -42.06 16.48 14.10
N TRP A 58 -42.96 16.41 13.09
CA TRP A 58 -42.63 15.74 11.83
C TRP A 58 -41.49 16.40 11.06
N VAL A 59 -41.47 17.73 10.99
CA VAL A 59 -40.34 18.46 10.35
C VAL A 59 -39.06 18.25 11.12
N ALA A 60 -39.08 18.29 12.43
CA ALA A 60 -37.92 18.05 13.28
C ALA A 60 -37.37 16.60 13.10
N THR A 61 -38.26 15.59 13.10
CA THR A 61 -37.84 14.19 12.90
C THR A 61 -37.31 13.95 11.50
N ALA A 62 -37.91 14.54 10.47
CA ALA A 62 -37.45 14.43 9.10
C ALA A 62 -36.07 15.10 8.93
N SER A 63 -35.85 16.28 9.52
CA SER A 63 -34.57 16.97 9.44
C SER A 63 -33.44 16.23 10.19
N THR A 64 -33.73 15.63 11.35
CA THR A 64 -32.75 14.80 12.07
C THR A 64 -32.42 13.53 11.32
N ALA A 65 -33.39 12.87 10.70
CA ALA A 65 -33.15 11.70 9.87
C ALA A 65 -32.25 12.01 8.66
N LEU A 66 -32.49 13.14 7.99
CA LEU A 66 -31.64 13.62 6.88
C LEU A 66 -30.22 13.94 7.36
N ALA A 67 -30.07 14.60 8.50
CA ALA A 67 -28.74 14.90 9.05
C ALA A 67 -27.98 13.62 9.39
N LEU A 68 -28.63 12.63 10.02
CA LEU A 68 -28.00 11.35 10.33
C LEU A 68 -27.58 10.56 9.07
N SER A 69 -28.42 10.58 8.03
CA SER A 69 -28.10 9.94 6.75
C SER A 69 -26.91 10.63 6.05
N ALA A 70 -26.84 11.95 6.10
CA ALA A 70 -25.72 12.71 5.54
C ALA A 70 -24.41 12.42 6.29
N ILE A 71 -24.45 12.33 7.61
CA ILE A 71 -23.30 11.92 8.44
C ILE A 71 -22.87 10.50 8.09
N GLY A 72 -23.80 9.55 7.97
CA GLY A 72 -23.51 8.17 7.59
C GLY A 72 -22.83 8.07 6.21
N LEU A 73 -23.32 8.83 5.23
CA LEU A 73 -22.71 8.91 3.90
C LEU A 73 -21.32 9.55 3.94
N ALA A 74 -21.12 10.59 4.74
CA ALA A 74 -19.80 11.23 4.89
C ALA A 74 -18.78 10.27 5.53
N ILE A 75 -19.17 9.53 6.56
CA ILE A 75 -18.34 8.51 7.19
C ILE A 75 -18.00 7.40 6.19
N TYR A 76 -18.98 6.91 5.45
CA TYR A 76 -18.76 5.88 4.43
C TYR A 76 -17.80 6.36 3.33
N ALA A 77 -18.00 7.59 2.83
CA ALA A 77 -17.10 8.18 1.82
C ALA A 77 -15.68 8.37 2.36
N PHE A 78 -15.52 8.74 3.63
CA PHE A 78 -14.22 8.85 4.28
C PHE A 78 -13.49 7.51 4.35
N TYR A 79 -14.17 6.44 4.74
CA TYR A 79 -13.56 5.09 4.76
C TYR A 79 -13.18 4.63 3.36
N GLN A 80 -14.04 4.81 2.36
CA GLN A 80 -13.70 4.48 0.97
C GLN A 80 -12.50 5.28 0.45
N GLN A 81 -12.42 6.55 0.80
CA GLN A 81 -11.28 7.38 0.40
C GLN A 81 -9.97 6.91 1.05
N GLN A 82 -10.02 6.46 2.30
CA GLN A 82 -8.87 5.94 3.02
C GLN A 82 -8.38 4.60 2.40
N GLU A 83 -9.29 3.67 2.11
CA GLU A 83 -8.94 2.41 1.42
C GLU A 83 -8.35 2.67 0.04
N ALA A 84 -8.96 3.58 -0.74
CA ALA A 84 -8.44 3.96 -2.05
C ALA A 84 -7.05 4.62 -1.97
N ALA A 85 -6.77 5.41 -0.92
CA ALA A 85 -5.46 6.02 -0.71
C ALA A 85 -4.39 4.97 -0.38
N LEU A 86 -4.70 3.98 0.46
CA LEU A 86 -3.80 2.87 0.77
C LEU A 86 -3.53 2.00 -0.46
N ALA A 87 -4.56 1.67 -1.23
CA ALA A 87 -4.40 0.91 -2.47
C ALA A 87 -3.57 1.66 -3.53
N ARG A 88 -3.70 2.98 -3.61
CA ARG A 88 -2.85 3.80 -4.50
C ARG A 88 -1.40 3.84 -4.02
N ALA A 89 -1.18 3.96 -2.72
CA ALA A 89 0.17 3.96 -2.17
C ALA A 89 0.90 2.63 -2.43
N SER A 90 0.22 1.48 -2.23
CA SER A 90 0.80 0.17 -2.55
C SER A 90 1.09 0.00 -4.04
N ALA A 91 0.16 0.42 -4.91
CA ALA A 91 0.36 0.34 -6.36
C ALA A 91 1.50 1.24 -6.86
N ILE A 92 1.72 2.41 -6.24
CA ILE A 92 2.87 3.28 -6.55
C ILE A 92 4.17 2.61 -6.10
N ALA A 93 4.21 2.03 -4.91
CA ALA A 93 5.38 1.32 -4.40
C ALA A 93 5.75 0.12 -5.27
N GLU A 94 4.75 -0.68 -5.71
CA GLU A 94 4.97 -1.80 -6.63
C GLU A 94 5.51 -1.35 -7.99
N ARG A 95 4.97 -0.24 -8.54
CA ARG A 95 5.48 0.33 -9.79
C ARG A 95 6.91 0.81 -9.67
N GLN A 96 7.24 1.51 -8.59
CA GLN A 96 8.61 1.99 -8.36
C GLN A 96 9.58 0.81 -8.24
N ALA A 97 9.21 -0.24 -7.50
CA ALA A 97 10.03 -1.45 -7.41
C ALA A 97 10.22 -2.15 -8.77
N ALA A 98 9.16 -2.21 -9.59
CA ALA A 98 9.24 -2.80 -10.93
C ALA A 98 10.09 -1.94 -11.89
N GLU A 99 10.01 -0.61 -11.80
CA GLU A 99 10.83 0.31 -12.60
C GLU A 99 12.31 0.21 -12.22
N GLU A 100 12.62 0.11 -10.92
CA GLU A 100 14.01 -0.13 -10.46
C GLU A 100 14.55 -1.46 -10.98
N GLU A 101 13.77 -2.54 -10.91
CA GLU A 101 14.17 -3.86 -11.39
C GLU A 101 14.38 -3.87 -12.91
N LEU A 102 13.50 -3.15 -13.65
CA LEU A 102 13.63 -3.00 -15.08
C LEU A 102 14.90 -2.21 -15.45
N ALA A 103 15.21 -1.13 -14.74
CA ALA A 103 16.42 -0.34 -14.95
C ALA A 103 17.68 -1.19 -14.72
N LYS A 104 17.73 -1.98 -13.64
CA LYS A 104 18.82 -2.92 -13.36
C LYS A 104 18.99 -3.93 -14.49
N THR A 105 17.88 -4.53 -14.95
CA THR A 105 17.88 -5.50 -16.05
C THR A 105 18.39 -4.88 -17.34
N GLN A 106 17.99 -3.64 -17.66
CA GLN A 106 18.47 -2.92 -18.83
C GLN A 106 19.96 -2.65 -18.75
N THR A 107 20.47 -2.22 -17.60
CA THR A 107 21.91 -1.96 -17.40
C THR A 107 22.72 -3.24 -17.60
N ILE A 108 22.27 -4.36 -17.02
CA ILE A 108 22.92 -5.67 -17.22
C ILE A 108 22.88 -6.10 -18.69
N THR A 109 21.74 -5.93 -19.35
CA THR A 109 21.56 -6.28 -20.77
C THR A 109 22.49 -5.46 -21.65
N ASN A 110 22.56 -4.15 -21.43
CA ASN A 110 23.46 -3.26 -22.16
C ASN A 110 24.94 -3.65 -21.94
N PHE A 111 25.31 -3.95 -20.69
CA PHE A 111 26.64 -4.44 -20.36
C PHE A 111 27.00 -5.71 -21.12
N VAL A 112 26.10 -6.70 -21.15
CA VAL A 112 26.30 -7.95 -21.89
C VAL A 112 26.40 -7.68 -23.38
N GLN A 113 25.55 -6.83 -23.95
CA GLN A 113 25.61 -6.47 -25.37
C GLN A 113 26.94 -5.78 -25.72
N GLU A 114 27.41 -4.86 -24.91
CA GLU A 114 28.69 -4.19 -25.10
C GLU A 114 29.88 -5.15 -25.04
N LEU A 115 29.82 -6.15 -24.14
CA LEU A 115 30.81 -7.22 -24.13
C LEU A 115 30.86 -8.01 -25.46
N PHE A 116 29.69 -8.33 -26.03
CA PHE A 116 29.61 -9.05 -27.31
C PHE A 116 29.99 -8.18 -28.49
N VAL A 117 29.64 -6.88 -28.50
CA VAL A 117 30.02 -5.95 -29.58
C VAL A 117 31.52 -5.70 -29.64
N SER A 118 32.23 -5.82 -28.51
CA SER A 118 33.70 -5.69 -28.46
C SER A 118 34.44 -6.88 -29.11
N LEU A 119 33.69 -7.93 -29.52
CA LEU A 119 34.26 -9.07 -30.26
C LEU A 119 34.42 -8.72 -31.74
N ASP A 120 35.61 -8.85 -32.26
CA ASP A 120 35.83 -8.83 -33.70
C ASP A 120 35.25 -10.12 -34.32
N PRO A 121 34.24 -10.06 -35.22
CA PRO A 121 33.60 -11.24 -35.81
C PRO A 121 34.57 -12.10 -36.62
N GLN A 122 35.77 -11.60 -36.98
CA GLN A 122 36.78 -12.34 -37.75
C GLN A 122 37.57 -13.35 -36.92
N ASN A 123 37.52 -13.27 -35.59
CA ASN A 123 38.25 -14.17 -34.68
C ASN A 123 37.38 -15.27 -34.04
N THR A 124 36.10 -15.40 -34.41
CA THR A 124 35.11 -16.29 -33.72
C THR A 124 35.02 -17.72 -34.29
N ALA A 125 35.86 -18.12 -35.25
CA ALA A 125 35.90 -19.49 -35.77
C ALA A 125 36.64 -20.46 -34.83
N GLY A 126 36.01 -20.78 -33.70
CA GLY A 126 36.51 -21.63 -32.61
C GLY A 126 36.71 -20.77 -31.37
N MET A 127 35.67 -20.71 -30.48
CA MET A 127 35.79 -19.97 -29.23
C MET A 127 36.88 -20.62 -28.36
N ASP A 128 38.11 -20.14 -28.51
CA ASP A 128 39.23 -20.54 -27.68
C ASP A 128 39.01 -19.97 -26.27
N THR A 129 39.33 -20.76 -25.26
CA THR A 129 39.22 -20.37 -23.84
C THR A 129 39.94 -19.04 -23.55
N GLU A 130 41.01 -18.74 -24.31
CA GLU A 130 41.76 -17.49 -24.16
C GLU A 130 40.96 -16.26 -24.64
N LEU A 131 40.16 -16.37 -25.71
CA LEU A 131 39.29 -15.29 -26.16
C LEU A 131 38.18 -15.01 -25.10
N LEU A 132 37.60 -16.09 -24.56
CA LEU A 132 36.58 -15.95 -23.49
C LEU A 132 37.19 -15.30 -22.24
N LYS A 133 38.41 -15.66 -21.84
CA LYS A 133 39.13 -15.00 -20.75
C LYS A 133 39.35 -13.51 -21.02
N ALA A 134 39.81 -13.17 -22.23
CA ALA A 134 40.02 -11.76 -22.60
C ALA A 134 38.72 -10.94 -22.55
N MET A 135 37.59 -11.52 -22.95
CA MET A 135 36.27 -10.88 -22.83
C MET A 135 35.87 -10.67 -21.38
N LEU A 136 36.03 -11.69 -20.55
CA LEU A 136 35.71 -11.59 -19.13
C LEU A 136 36.63 -10.58 -18.42
N ASP A 137 37.90 -10.49 -18.80
CA ASP A 137 38.82 -9.47 -18.29
C ASP A 137 38.36 -8.05 -18.65
N GLN A 138 37.91 -7.83 -19.87
CA GLN A 138 37.31 -6.56 -20.28
C GLN A 138 36.01 -6.28 -19.51
N GLY A 139 35.19 -7.30 -19.28
CA GLY A 139 33.99 -7.20 -18.44
C GLY A 139 34.31 -6.77 -17.02
N SER A 140 35.35 -7.34 -16.41
CA SER A 140 35.82 -6.98 -15.08
C SER A 140 36.23 -5.51 -14.97
N ILE A 141 36.98 -5.01 -15.97
CA ILE A 141 37.40 -3.60 -16.04
C ILE A 141 36.14 -2.68 -16.12
N ARG A 142 35.20 -2.98 -17.01
CA ARG A 142 33.99 -2.20 -17.20
C ARG A 142 33.05 -2.26 -15.99
N ALA A 143 32.98 -3.40 -15.31
CA ALA A 143 32.18 -3.53 -14.07
C ALA A 143 32.65 -2.54 -13.01
N ALA A 144 33.95 -2.23 -12.95
CA ALA A 144 34.49 -1.21 -12.05
C ALA A 144 34.02 0.23 -12.37
N GLU A 145 33.65 0.52 -13.62
CA GLU A 145 33.11 1.82 -14.04
C GLU A 145 31.67 2.04 -13.53
N LEU A 146 30.94 0.96 -13.23
CA LEU A 146 29.60 0.98 -12.65
C LEU A 146 29.56 1.26 -11.13
N SER A 147 30.66 1.76 -10.58
CA SER A 147 30.81 2.04 -9.14
C SER A 147 29.73 2.98 -8.55
N VAL A 148 28.98 3.68 -9.40
CA VAL A 148 27.82 4.52 -9.02
C VAL A 148 26.58 3.69 -8.68
N GLU A 149 26.47 2.47 -9.24
CA GLU A 149 25.37 1.52 -9.03
C GLU A 149 25.92 0.22 -8.40
N PRO A 150 26.21 0.20 -7.11
CA PRO A 150 26.92 -0.93 -6.47
C PRO A 150 26.13 -2.25 -6.52
N GLU A 151 24.81 -2.21 -6.57
CA GLU A 151 23.98 -3.42 -6.70
C GLU A 151 24.15 -4.04 -8.10
N VAL A 152 24.18 -3.23 -9.15
CA VAL A 152 24.41 -3.69 -10.53
C VAL A 152 25.85 -4.18 -10.70
N GLU A 153 26.83 -3.47 -10.15
CA GLU A 153 28.22 -3.93 -10.10
C GLU A 153 28.33 -5.32 -9.47
N ALA A 154 27.66 -5.55 -8.34
CA ALA A 154 27.67 -6.81 -7.63
C ALA A 154 27.07 -7.96 -8.47
N GLU A 155 25.94 -7.74 -9.15
CA GLU A 155 25.32 -8.74 -10.03
C GLU A 155 26.24 -9.11 -11.21
N ILE A 156 26.84 -8.12 -11.85
CA ILE A 156 27.75 -8.34 -12.97
C ILE A 156 28.98 -9.11 -12.51
N ARG A 157 29.61 -8.71 -11.38
CA ARG A 157 30.77 -9.41 -10.84
C ARG A 157 30.46 -10.84 -10.40
N TYR A 158 29.27 -11.07 -9.86
CA TYR A 158 28.78 -12.42 -9.58
C TYR A 158 28.73 -13.28 -10.86
N CYS A 159 28.15 -12.74 -11.94
CA CYS A 159 28.11 -13.43 -13.23
C CYS A 159 29.52 -13.71 -13.80
N LEU A 160 30.44 -12.74 -13.72
CA LEU A 160 31.83 -12.90 -14.13
C LEU A 160 32.53 -13.98 -13.32
N GLY A 161 32.43 -13.94 -12.00
CA GLY A 161 33.02 -14.90 -11.08
C GLY A 161 32.55 -16.33 -11.35
N LYS A 162 31.23 -16.52 -11.50
CA LYS A 162 30.63 -17.80 -11.86
C LYS A 162 31.16 -18.32 -13.23
N THR A 163 31.31 -17.43 -14.22
CA THR A 163 31.79 -17.79 -15.53
C THR A 163 33.29 -18.15 -15.49
N TYR A 164 34.13 -17.39 -14.77
CA TYR A 164 35.54 -17.74 -14.54
C TYR A 164 35.69 -19.10 -13.87
N ARG A 165 34.85 -19.41 -12.84
CA ARG A 165 34.86 -20.74 -12.22
C ARG A 165 34.53 -21.85 -13.24
N SER A 166 33.55 -21.65 -14.12
CA SER A 166 33.14 -22.65 -15.11
C SER A 166 34.27 -22.98 -16.11
N ILE A 167 35.17 -22.02 -16.42
CA ILE A 167 36.36 -22.22 -17.26
C ILE A 167 37.61 -22.54 -16.44
N ARG A 168 37.45 -22.85 -15.15
CA ARG A 168 38.53 -23.22 -14.20
C ARG A 168 39.58 -22.13 -13.97
N SER A 169 39.21 -20.86 -14.17
CA SER A 169 40.05 -19.70 -13.84
C SER A 169 39.77 -19.28 -12.39
N TYR A 170 40.16 -20.14 -11.44
CA TYR A 170 39.73 -20.07 -10.05
C TYR A 170 40.17 -18.80 -9.33
N GLU A 171 41.42 -18.34 -9.55
CA GLU A 171 41.94 -17.11 -8.93
C GLU A 171 41.16 -15.87 -9.37
N LYS A 172 40.75 -15.80 -10.65
CA LYS A 172 39.91 -14.70 -11.15
C LYS A 172 38.50 -14.81 -10.68
N ALA A 173 37.94 -16.02 -10.58
CA ALA A 173 36.62 -16.26 -10.03
C ALA A 173 36.53 -15.76 -8.59
N GLU A 174 37.51 -16.14 -7.76
CA GLU A 174 37.59 -15.72 -6.37
C GLU A 174 37.67 -14.19 -6.26
N ALA A 175 38.56 -13.54 -7.01
CA ALA A 175 38.73 -12.09 -6.97
C ALA A 175 37.43 -11.32 -7.32
N GLU A 176 36.68 -11.77 -8.34
CA GLU A 176 35.38 -11.14 -8.70
C GLU A 176 34.31 -11.36 -7.62
N LEU A 177 34.24 -12.57 -7.09
CA LEU A 177 33.24 -12.92 -6.05
C LEU A 177 33.56 -12.26 -4.69
N GLU A 178 34.83 -12.17 -4.32
CA GLU A 178 35.24 -11.39 -3.13
C GLU A 178 34.86 -9.92 -3.27
N ARG A 179 35.02 -9.35 -4.47
CA ARG A 179 34.60 -7.97 -4.71
C ARG A 179 33.09 -7.79 -4.51
N VAL A 180 32.26 -8.80 -4.86
CA VAL A 180 30.82 -8.78 -4.51
C VAL A 180 30.64 -8.64 -3.01
N LEU A 181 31.33 -9.47 -2.20
CA LEU A 181 31.21 -9.42 -0.74
C LEU A 181 31.65 -8.07 -0.16
N ILE A 182 32.71 -7.48 -0.72
CA ILE A 182 33.19 -6.13 -0.32
C ILE A 182 32.11 -5.07 -0.62
N LEU A 183 31.46 -5.11 -1.79
CA LEU A 183 30.38 -4.20 -2.15
C LEU A 183 29.22 -4.29 -1.15
N PHE A 184 28.86 -5.49 -0.74
CA PHE A 184 27.82 -5.68 0.30
C PHE A 184 28.25 -5.17 1.67
N ALA A 185 29.51 -5.30 2.03
CA ALA A 185 30.02 -4.81 3.30
C ALA A 185 30.10 -3.27 3.35
N GLU A 186 30.50 -2.64 2.26
CA GLU A 186 30.82 -1.20 2.22
C GLU A 186 29.67 -0.32 1.73
N LYS A 187 28.93 -0.77 0.71
CA LYS A 187 28.02 0.09 -0.06
C LYS A 187 26.56 -0.39 -0.08
N ILE A 188 26.30 -1.69 -0.08
CA ILE A 188 24.97 -2.26 -0.22
C ILE A 188 24.43 -2.57 1.17
N ARG A 189 23.44 -1.79 1.61
CA ARG A 189 22.79 -1.99 2.92
C ARG A 189 21.64 -2.98 2.89
N LYS A 190 21.13 -3.28 1.71
CA LYS A 190 20.03 -4.22 1.50
C LYS A 190 20.59 -5.63 1.38
N GLU A 191 20.06 -6.57 2.14
CA GLU A 191 20.38 -7.98 1.94
C GLU A 191 19.78 -8.45 0.63
N LEU A 192 20.64 -8.85 -0.30
CA LEU A 192 20.25 -9.39 -1.59
C LEU A 192 20.70 -10.85 -1.69
N PRO A 193 19.93 -11.69 -2.42
CA PRO A 193 20.31 -13.08 -2.66
C PRO A 193 21.70 -13.26 -3.27
N THR A 194 22.16 -12.25 -4.02
CA THR A 194 23.46 -12.23 -4.70
C THR A 194 24.63 -12.40 -3.76
N ARG A 195 24.57 -11.83 -2.55
CA ARG A 195 25.61 -12.02 -1.54
C ARG A 195 25.77 -13.50 -1.16
N LEU A 196 24.66 -14.19 -0.87
CA LEU A 196 24.68 -15.61 -0.51
C LEU A 196 25.12 -16.49 -1.69
N LYS A 197 24.68 -16.15 -2.91
CA LYS A 197 25.12 -16.84 -4.12
C LYS A 197 26.63 -16.67 -4.32
N ALA A 198 27.18 -15.47 -4.11
CA ALA A 198 28.62 -15.23 -4.21
C ALA A 198 29.41 -16.03 -3.18
N MET A 199 28.96 -16.08 -1.92
CA MET A 199 29.58 -16.91 -0.88
C MET A 199 29.59 -18.40 -1.27
N ASN A 200 28.50 -18.91 -1.83
CA ASN A 200 28.42 -20.28 -2.32
C ASN A 200 29.42 -20.57 -3.46
N GLU A 201 29.51 -19.66 -4.41
CA GLU A 201 30.46 -19.81 -5.53
C GLU A 201 31.92 -19.76 -5.04
N ILE A 202 32.25 -18.92 -4.05
CA ILE A 202 33.59 -18.89 -3.43
C ILE A 202 33.89 -20.22 -2.73
N ALA A 203 32.94 -20.75 -1.94
CA ALA A 203 33.08 -22.02 -1.29
C ALA A 203 33.39 -23.15 -2.33
N MET A 204 32.64 -23.17 -3.45
CA MET A 204 32.89 -24.11 -4.54
C MET A 204 34.26 -23.90 -5.21
N VAL A 205 34.80 -22.68 -5.29
CA VAL A 205 36.13 -22.40 -5.76
C VAL A 205 37.16 -22.98 -4.80
N HIS A 206 37.02 -22.75 -3.50
CA HIS A 206 37.93 -23.31 -2.48
C HIS A 206 37.90 -24.84 -2.46
N GLU A 207 36.73 -25.47 -2.60
CA GLU A 207 36.62 -26.92 -2.73
C GLU A 207 37.38 -27.44 -3.96
N ALA A 208 37.21 -26.78 -5.12
CA ALA A 208 37.89 -27.16 -6.35
C ALA A 208 39.41 -27.03 -6.24
N LEU A 209 39.90 -26.12 -5.39
CA LEU A 209 41.34 -25.93 -5.09
C LEU A 209 41.82 -26.85 -3.96
N GLY A 210 40.92 -27.57 -3.27
CA GLY A 210 41.24 -28.40 -2.10
C GLY A 210 41.40 -27.63 -0.79
N ASN A 211 40.99 -26.36 -0.77
CA ASN A 211 41.10 -25.47 0.39
C ASN A 211 39.86 -25.61 1.29
N TYR A 212 39.58 -26.81 1.80
CA TYR A 212 38.38 -27.13 2.57
C TYR A 212 38.25 -26.33 3.88
N LEU A 213 39.36 -25.94 4.50
CA LEU A 213 39.38 -25.14 5.72
C LEU A 213 38.84 -23.71 5.51
N GLU A 214 38.91 -23.22 4.29
CA GLU A 214 38.41 -21.90 3.89
C GLU A 214 36.95 -21.96 3.40
N ALA A 215 36.55 -23.09 2.79
CA ALA A 215 35.18 -23.33 2.34
C ALA A 215 34.19 -23.54 3.51
N GLU A 216 34.56 -24.34 4.50
CA GLU A 216 33.68 -24.74 5.62
C GLU A 216 33.04 -23.55 6.35
N PRO A 217 33.75 -22.49 6.80
CA PRO A 217 33.14 -21.38 7.52
C PRO A 217 32.13 -20.60 6.65
N MET A 218 32.33 -20.54 5.34
CA MET A 218 31.38 -19.88 4.43
C MET A 218 30.09 -20.69 4.30
N LEU A 219 30.21 -22.00 4.13
CA LEU A 219 29.05 -22.90 4.06
C LEU A 219 28.25 -22.91 5.36
N VAL A 220 28.92 -22.92 6.52
CA VAL A 220 28.26 -22.81 7.84
C VAL A 220 27.50 -21.49 7.98
N GLN A 221 28.11 -20.37 7.59
CA GLN A 221 27.45 -19.06 7.63
C GLN A 221 26.24 -19.01 6.71
N MET A 222 26.36 -19.53 5.49
CA MET A 222 25.23 -19.64 4.56
C MET A 222 24.09 -20.48 5.11
N LEU A 223 24.41 -21.64 5.69
CA LEU A 223 23.41 -22.53 6.28
C LEU A 223 22.68 -21.83 7.43
N ALA A 224 23.39 -21.13 8.30
CA ALA A 224 22.81 -20.38 9.38
C ALA A 224 21.82 -19.30 8.89
N GLN A 225 22.20 -18.56 7.84
CA GLN A 225 21.36 -17.53 7.25
C GLN A 225 20.13 -18.12 6.54
N ARG A 226 20.28 -19.16 5.73
CA ARG A 226 19.15 -19.85 5.09
C ARG A 226 18.18 -20.44 6.13
N THR A 227 18.73 -21.00 7.22
CA THR A 227 17.92 -21.53 8.32
C THR A 227 17.10 -20.42 9.01
N HIS A 228 17.68 -19.23 9.15
CA HIS A 228 16.99 -18.08 9.71
C HIS A 228 15.87 -17.56 8.80
N GLU A 229 16.11 -17.52 7.49
CA GLU A 229 15.15 -16.96 6.50
C GLU A 229 14.02 -17.94 6.16
N LEU A 230 14.34 -19.21 5.95
CA LEU A 230 13.41 -20.22 5.42
C LEU A 230 12.89 -21.18 6.48
N GLY A 231 13.54 -21.22 7.64
CA GLY A 231 13.26 -22.18 8.71
C GLY A 231 13.96 -23.51 8.51
N SER A 232 14.26 -24.21 9.61
CA SER A 232 15.07 -25.44 9.65
C SER A 232 14.49 -26.65 8.90
N LYS A 233 13.24 -26.59 8.46
CA LYS A 233 12.56 -27.68 7.74
C LYS A 233 12.44 -27.42 6.23
N HIS A 234 12.98 -26.31 5.74
CA HIS A 234 12.92 -26.01 4.31
C HIS A 234 13.88 -26.92 3.53
N ILE A 235 13.47 -27.38 2.34
CA ILE A 235 14.22 -28.34 1.54
C ILE A 235 15.65 -27.84 1.26
N GLU A 236 15.81 -26.57 0.91
CA GLU A 236 17.12 -25.95 0.64
C GLU A 236 18.05 -25.92 1.85
N VAL A 237 17.49 -25.87 3.06
CA VAL A 237 18.29 -25.95 4.31
C VAL A 237 18.73 -27.39 4.56
N ILE A 238 17.86 -28.35 4.28
CA ILE A 238 18.18 -29.77 4.43
C ILE A 238 19.25 -30.17 3.40
N ASP A 239 19.13 -29.75 2.15
CA ASP A 239 20.11 -30.02 1.10
C ASP A 239 21.48 -29.41 1.46
N ALA A 240 21.51 -28.15 1.91
CA ALA A 240 22.76 -27.52 2.35
C ALA A 240 23.39 -28.16 3.59
N GLN A 241 22.63 -28.88 4.43
CA GLN A 241 23.17 -29.66 5.55
C GLN A 241 23.81 -30.98 5.11
N ILE A 242 23.39 -31.50 3.96
CA ILE A 242 23.96 -32.75 3.41
C ILE A 242 25.29 -32.47 2.72
N ASP A 243 25.44 -31.28 2.14
CA ASP A 243 26.65 -30.86 1.40
C ASP A 243 27.79 -30.37 2.32
N LEU A 244 27.58 -30.25 3.63
CA LEU A 244 28.54 -29.84 4.66
C LEU A 244 29.26 -31.07 5.24
#